data_568505faaa43fb1dd62c89715f8b2a31
#
_entry.id   568505faaa43fb1dd62c89715f8b2a31
#
_cell.length_a   1.000
_cell.length_b   1.000
_cell.length_c   1.000
_cell.angle_alpha   90.00
_cell.angle_beta   90.00
_cell.angle_gamma   90.00
#
_symmetry.space_group_name_H-M   'P 1'
#
loop_
_entity.id
_entity.type
_entity.pdbx_description
1 polymer ?
#
loop_
_entity_poly.entity_id
_entity_poly.type
_entity_poly.pdbx_seq_one_letter_code
_entity_poly.pdbx_strand_id
1 'polypeptide(L)'
;MVVPGMVQKLNNQMNLEFYTSNLYLHLSEWCTQQRLNGTATFLRNRAQASITQMMRVFDFMKKSGAWPVVKAQDTYSAECTSLEDLFSKTVEDYQQRSTILSSLAEEAKAQSDESTLRFLTLLAEEQDQDGMLLETILEEIRHAKNAGTSVQQTDSHLLDLVSQQRV
;
A
#
# COMPACT_ATOMS: atom_id res chain seq x y z
N MET A 1 -14.08 18.01 14.82
CA MET A 1 -13.36 17.24 15.84
C MET A 1 -13.66 15.75 15.65
N VAL A 2 -12.62 14.93 15.65
CA VAL A 2 -12.79 13.48 15.50
C VAL A 2 -13.42 12.91 16.77
N VAL A 3 -14.40 12.02 16.61
CA VAL A 3 -15.01 11.29 17.71
C VAL A 3 -13.94 10.45 18.43
N PRO A 4 -13.89 10.46 19.78
CA PRO A 4 -12.81 9.79 20.53
C PRO A 4 -12.56 8.32 20.13
N GLY A 5 -13.60 7.55 19.82
CA GLY A 5 -13.46 6.18 19.37
C GLY A 5 -12.76 6.02 18.02
N MET A 6 -12.76 7.06 17.18
CA MET A 6 -12.10 7.05 15.87
C MET A 6 -10.61 7.39 15.95
N VAL A 7 -10.17 8.12 16.99
CA VAL A 7 -8.78 8.57 17.11
C VAL A 7 -7.80 7.39 17.08
N GLN A 8 -8.05 6.39 17.93
CA GLN A 8 -7.17 5.23 18.01
C GLN A 8 -7.17 4.42 16.70
N LYS A 9 -8.33 4.33 16.05
CA LYS A 9 -8.47 3.59 14.79
C LYS A 9 -7.77 4.29 13.64
N LEU A 10 -7.86 5.62 13.57
CA LEU A 10 -7.10 6.41 12.61
C LEU A 10 -5.59 6.27 12.87
N ASN A 11 -5.19 6.26 14.13
CA ASN A 11 -3.79 6.04 14.48
C ASN A 11 -3.31 4.66 14.03
N ASN A 12 -4.14 3.63 14.18
CA ASN A 12 -3.82 2.29 13.68
C ASN A 12 -3.71 2.27 12.15
N GLN A 13 -4.61 2.97 11.45
CA GLN A 13 -4.57 3.09 9.99
C GLN A 13 -3.28 3.75 9.53
N MET A 14 -2.86 4.84 10.20
CA MET A 14 -1.61 5.52 9.92
C MET A 14 -0.41 4.56 10.05
N ASN A 15 -0.39 3.76 11.12
CA ASN A 15 0.68 2.79 11.34
C ASN A 15 0.64 1.62 10.34
N LEU A 16 -0.53 1.25 9.83
CA LEU A 16 -0.66 0.29 8.75
C LEU A 16 -0.04 0.80 7.45
N GLU A 17 -0.23 2.08 7.12
CA GLU A 17 0.43 2.69 5.96
C GLU A 17 1.95 2.68 6.12
N PHE A 18 2.44 2.94 7.32
CA PHE A 18 3.86 2.84 7.64
C PHE A 18 4.38 1.40 7.47
N TYR A 19 3.64 0.42 7.95
CA TYR A 19 3.95 -1.01 7.76
C TYR A 19 4.03 -1.37 6.29
N THR A 20 3.06 -0.94 5.48
CA THR A 20 3.04 -1.19 4.04
C THR A 20 4.27 -0.61 3.34
N SER A 21 4.68 0.61 3.72
CA SER A 21 5.90 1.21 3.20
C SER A 21 7.13 0.34 3.48
N ASN A 22 7.25 -0.14 4.72
CA ASN A 22 8.35 -1.03 5.11
C ASN A 22 8.31 -2.36 4.34
N LEU A 23 7.12 -2.93 4.16
CA LEU A 23 6.93 -4.13 3.35
C LEU A 23 7.49 -3.93 1.94
N TYR A 24 7.09 -2.86 1.27
CA TYR A 24 7.54 -2.56 -0.09
C TYR A 24 9.06 -2.37 -0.17
N LEU A 25 9.67 -1.74 0.83
CA LEU A 25 11.12 -1.57 0.86
C LEU A 25 11.84 -2.92 1.01
N HIS A 26 11.35 -3.80 1.88
CA HIS A 26 11.91 -5.14 2.02
C HIS A 26 11.77 -5.97 0.75
N LEU A 27 10.62 -5.92 0.11
CA LEU A 27 10.38 -6.61 -1.15
C LEU A 27 11.28 -6.05 -2.27
N SER A 28 11.50 -4.73 -2.28
CA SER A 28 12.40 -4.10 -3.26
C SER A 28 13.83 -4.58 -3.09
N GLU A 29 14.28 -4.80 -1.87
CA GLU A 29 15.61 -5.31 -1.58
C GLU A 29 15.79 -6.73 -2.11
N TRP A 30 14.79 -7.59 -1.91
CA TRP A 30 14.81 -8.93 -2.51
C TRP A 30 14.94 -8.84 -4.03
N CYS A 31 14.20 -7.94 -4.68
CA CYS A 31 14.27 -7.73 -6.13
C CYS A 31 15.67 -7.29 -6.57
N THR A 32 16.31 -6.39 -5.81
CA THR A 32 17.66 -5.94 -6.09
C THR A 32 18.64 -7.12 -6.05
N GLN A 33 18.50 -7.99 -5.05
CA GLN A 33 19.33 -9.20 -4.94
C GLN A 33 19.13 -10.16 -6.11
N GLN A 34 17.93 -10.21 -6.67
CA GLN A 34 17.60 -11.03 -7.84
C GLN A 34 17.85 -10.31 -9.17
N ARG A 35 18.42 -9.11 -9.15
CA ARG A 35 18.67 -8.25 -10.32
C ARG A 35 17.39 -7.88 -11.08
N LEU A 36 16.28 -7.77 -10.37
CA LEU A 36 14.98 -7.33 -10.91
C LEU A 36 14.81 -5.84 -10.62
N ASN A 37 15.56 -5.02 -11.36
CA ASN A 37 15.68 -3.59 -11.09
C ASN A 37 14.39 -2.81 -11.40
N GLY A 38 13.62 -3.24 -12.40
CA GLY A 38 12.33 -2.63 -12.74
C GLY A 38 11.33 -2.78 -11.61
N THR A 39 11.18 -3.98 -11.10
CA THR A 39 10.31 -4.28 -9.97
C THR A 39 10.77 -3.56 -8.70
N ALA A 40 12.09 -3.56 -8.44
CA ALA A 40 12.66 -2.85 -7.29
C ALA A 40 12.31 -1.35 -7.33
N THR A 41 12.43 -0.71 -8.48
CA THR A 41 12.09 0.71 -8.66
C THR A 41 10.60 0.94 -8.45
N PHE A 42 9.76 0.09 -9.01
CA PHE A 42 8.31 0.15 -8.82
C PHE A 42 7.94 0.10 -7.33
N LEU A 43 8.50 -0.87 -6.60
CA LEU A 43 8.21 -1.06 -5.17
C LEU A 43 8.70 0.12 -4.32
N ARG A 44 9.87 0.67 -4.62
CA ARG A 44 10.35 1.88 -3.92
C ARG A 44 9.43 3.06 -4.13
N ASN A 45 8.90 3.23 -5.35
CA ASN A 45 7.92 4.29 -5.63
C ASN A 45 6.62 4.05 -4.85
N ARG A 46 6.17 2.82 -4.74
CA ARG A 46 4.99 2.48 -3.92
C ARG A 46 5.25 2.71 -2.44
N ALA A 47 6.46 2.45 -1.95
CA ALA A 47 6.83 2.75 -0.57
C ALA A 47 6.73 4.25 -0.26
N GLN A 48 7.19 5.11 -1.17
CA GLN A 48 7.05 6.56 -1.03
C GLN A 48 5.58 6.98 -1.04
N ALA A 49 4.76 6.39 -1.90
CA ALA A 49 3.33 6.66 -1.95
C ALA A 49 2.65 6.28 -0.62
N SER A 50 3.04 5.17 -0.01
CA SER A 50 2.51 4.75 1.29
C SER A 50 2.91 5.72 2.41
N ILE A 51 4.12 6.24 2.39
CA ILE A 51 4.54 7.29 3.35
C ILE A 51 3.71 8.56 3.15
N THR A 52 3.43 8.95 1.92
CA THR A 52 2.56 10.10 1.63
C THR A 52 1.15 9.88 2.21
N GLN A 53 0.59 8.68 2.05
CA GLN A 53 -0.70 8.31 2.63
C GLN A 53 -0.64 8.37 4.17
N MET A 54 0.41 7.83 4.77
CA MET A 54 0.65 7.90 6.21
C MET A 54 0.61 9.36 6.70
N MET A 55 1.33 10.25 6.01
CA MET A 55 1.38 11.66 6.39
C MET A 55 0.03 12.36 6.24
N ARG A 56 -0.78 11.96 5.28
CA ARG A 56 -2.13 12.50 5.13
C ARG A 56 -3.02 12.14 6.31
N VAL A 57 -2.93 10.90 6.80
CA VAL A 57 -3.66 10.47 8.00
C VAL A 57 -3.15 11.24 9.22
N PHE A 58 -1.84 11.37 9.34
CA PHE A 58 -1.18 12.14 10.41
C PHE A 58 -1.70 13.58 10.45
N ASP A 59 -1.69 14.27 9.31
CA ASP A 59 -2.13 15.66 9.21
C ASP A 59 -3.63 15.81 9.48
N PHE A 60 -4.45 14.89 8.99
CA PHE A 60 -5.87 14.87 9.27
C PHE A 60 -6.15 14.75 10.79
N MET A 61 -5.45 13.84 11.45
CA MET A 61 -5.57 13.65 12.89
C MET A 61 -5.20 14.93 13.64
N LYS A 62 -4.09 15.57 13.28
CA LYS A 62 -3.66 16.82 13.92
C LYS A 62 -4.68 17.95 13.73
N LYS A 63 -5.20 18.13 12.53
CA LYS A 63 -6.22 19.14 12.24
C LYS A 63 -7.51 18.90 13.02
N SER A 64 -7.77 17.65 13.35
CA SER A 64 -8.96 17.25 14.11
C SER A 64 -8.75 17.27 15.63
N GLY A 65 -7.59 17.72 16.09
CA GLY A 65 -7.27 17.84 17.51
C GLY A 65 -6.74 16.56 18.16
N ALA A 66 -6.41 15.55 17.36
CA ALA A 66 -5.86 14.30 17.85
C ALA A 66 -4.32 14.34 17.91
N TRP A 67 -3.72 13.39 18.63
CA TRP A 67 -2.27 13.22 18.72
C TRP A 67 -1.84 11.94 18.00
N PRO A 68 -1.30 12.07 16.78
CA PRO A 68 -0.78 10.89 16.10
C PRO A 68 0.44 10.32 16.83
N VAL A 69 0.49 9.00 16.94
CA VAL A 69 1.63 8.29 17.53
C VAL A 69 2.16 7.28 16.52
N VAL A 70 3.35 7.54 16.00
CA VAL A 70 4.03 6.60 15.11
C VAL A 70 4.68 5.53 15.95
N LYS A 71 4.30 4.27 15.71
CA LYS A 71 4.81 3.14 16.47
C LYS A 71 6.04 2.54 15.79
N ALA A 72 6.97 2.03 16.61
CA ALA A 72 8.08 1.25 16.09
C ALA A 72 7.56 0.03 15.34
N GLN A 73 8.21 -0.29 14.22
CA GLN A 73 7.88 -1.47 13.41
C GLN A 73 8.85 -2.59 13.76
N ASP A 74 8.32 -3.81 13.83
CA ASP A 74 9.15 -4.99 13.99
C ASP A 74 9.96 -5.23 12.71
N THR A 75 11.10 -5.90 12.84
CA THR A 75 11.90 -6.30 11.68
C THR A 75 11.07 -7.26 10.83
N TYR A 76 10.79 -6.85 9.62
CA TYR A 76 10.01 -7.65 8.68
C TYR A 76 10.95 -8.59 7.91
N SER A 77 10.69 -9.88 7.97
CA SER A 77 11.41 -10.86 7.17
C SER A 77 10.48 -11.36 6.07
N ALA A 78 10.57 -10.72 4.90
CA ALA A 78 9.80 -11.13 3.73
C ALA A 78 10.70 -11.99 2.86
N GLU A 79 10.57 -13.30 2.98
CA GLU A 79 11.19 -14.22 2.03
C GLU A 79 10.22 -14.45 0.88
N CYS A 80 10.69 -14.15 -0.34
CA CYS A 80 9.93 -14.38 -1.55
C CYS A 80 10.56 -15.52 -2.36
N THR A 81 9.73 -16.31 -3.01
CA THR A 81 10.18 -17.43 -3.85
C THR A 81 10.15 -17.07 -5.34
N SER A 82 9.38 -16.06 -5.73
CA SER A 82 9.18 -15.64 -7.12
C SER A 82 8.54 -14.25 -7.19
N LEU A 83 8.49 -13.65 -8.38
CA LEU A 83 7.74 -12.43 -8.62
C LEU A 83 6.24 -12.62 -8.34
N GLU A 84 5.68 -13.76 -8.72
CA GLU A 84 4.28 -14.07 -8.44
C GLU A 84 4.02 -14.09 -6.93
N ASP A 85 4.89 -14.74 -6.16
CA ASP A 85 4.79 -14.77 -4.70
C ASP A 85 4.88 -13.36 -4.11
N LEU A 86 5.81 -12.55 -4.61
CA LEU A 86 6.00 -11.16 -4.18
C LEU A 86 4.73 -10.33 -4.37
N PHE A 87 4.16 -10.36 -5.59
CA PHE A 87 2.95 -9.58 -5.87
C PHE A 87 1.71 -10.15 -5.19
N SER A 88 1.67 -11.47 -4.94
CA SER A 88 0.62 -12.05 -4.10
C SER A 88 0.65 -11.44 -2.69
N LYS A 89 1.83 -11.20 -2.12
CA LYS A 89 1.97 -10.54 -0.82
C LYS A 89 1.50 -9.09 -0.84
N THR A 90 1.80 -8.36 -1.91
CA THR A 90 1.35 -6.97 -2.03
C THR A 90 -0.18 -6.88 -2.17
N VAL A 91 -0.78 -7.78 -2.94
CA VAL A 91 -2.24 -7.85 -3.11
C VAL A 91 -2.91 -8.23 -1.79
N GLU A 92 -2.36 -9.19 -1.06
CA GLU A 92 -2.88 -9.59 0.25
C GLU A 92 -2.84 -8.42 1.24
N ASP A 93 -1.74 -7.69 1.31
CA ASP A 93 -1.61 -6.50 2.15
C ASP A 93 -2.65 -5.44 1.78
N TYR A 94 -2.83 -5.18 0.49
CA TYR A 94 -3.85 -4.26 0.01
C TYR A 94 -5.26 -4.70 0.43
N GLN A 95 -5.60 -5.96 0.25
CA GLN A 95 -6.93 -6.48 0.60
C GLN A 95 -7.21 -6.33 2.10
N GLN A 96 -6.24 -6.59 2.95
CA GLN A 96 -6.36 -6.40 4.40
C GLN A 96 -6.59 -4.93 4.74
N ARG A 97 -5.81 -4.02 4.16
CA ARG A 97 -5.97 -2.58 4.39
C ARG A 97 -7.31 -2.08 3.88
N SER A 98 -7.76 -2.56 2.73
CA SER A 98 -9.05 -2.20 2.16
C SER A 98 -10.21 -2.59 3.07
N THR A 99 -10.17 -3.79 3.64
CA THR A 99 -11.17 -4.27 4.58
C THR A 99 -11.21 -3.41 5.84
N ILE A 100 -10.05 -3.08 6.41
CA ILE A 100 -9.95 -2.25 7.60
C ILE A 100 -10.48 -0.84 7.32
N LEU A 101 -10.11 -0.27 6.18
CA LEU A 101 -10.53 1.08 5.80
C LEU A 101 -12.04 1.16 5.57
N SER A 102 -12.64 0.15 4.93
CA SER A 102 -14.09 0.07 4.76
C SER A 102 -14.81 0.00 6.09
N SER A 103 -14.30 -0.78 7.03
CA SER A 103 -14.85 -0.89 8.39
C SER A 103 -14.79 0.44 9.14
N LEU A 104 -13.69 1.17 9.00
CA LEU A 104 -13.54 2.50 9.59
C LEU A 104 -14.53 3.50 9.00
N ALA A 105 -14.73 3.48 7.69
CA ALA A 105 -15.67 4.37 7.02
C ALA A 105 -17.10 4.11 7.48
N GLU A 106 -17.49 2.84 7.63
CA GLU A 106 -18.80 2.47 8.16
C GLU A 106 -19.00 2.95 9.60
N GLU A 107 -17.97 2.83 10.42
CA GLU A 107 -18.03 3.30 11.79
C GLU A 107 -18.15 4.83 11.87
N ALA A 108 -17.40 5.56 11.05
CA ALA A 108 -17.50 7.01 10.97
C ALA A 108 -18.93 7.43 10.56
N LYS A 109 -19.52 6.71 9.61
CA LYS A 109 -20.90 6.93 9.18
C LYS A 109 -21.88 6.67 10.31
N ALA A 110 -21.73 5.57 11.04
CA ALA A 110 -22.58 5.22 12.16
C ALA A 110 -22.54 6.25 13.29
N GLN A 111 -21.38 6.90 13.48
CA GLN A 111 -21.20 7.94 14.50
C GLN A 111 -21.49 9.34 13.99
N SER A 112 -21.98 9.48 12.76
CA SER A 112 -22.27 10.77 12.11
C SER A 112 -21.05 11.69 12.03
N ASP A 113 -19.85 11.10 11.96
CA ASP A 113 -18.60 11.85 11.79
C ASP A 113 -18.35 12.08 10.30
N GLU A 114 -18.99 13.08 9.74
CA GLU A 114 -18.97 13.37 8.29
C GLU A 114 -17.58 13.76 7.80
N SER A 115 -16.82 14.50 8.59
CA SER A 115 -15.47 14.94 8.23
C SER A 115 -14.55 13.75 8.07
N THR A 116 -14.56 12.82 9.04
CA THR A 116 -13.78 11.60 8.99
C THR A 116 -14.23 10.70 7.84
N LEU A 117 -15.54 10.57 7.63
CA LEU A 117 -16.08 9.76 6.53
C LEU A 117 -15.59 10.27 5.16
N ARG A 118 -15.64 11.59 4.93
CA ARG A 118 -15.13 12.17 3.68
C ARG A 118 -13.64 11.89 3.47
N PHE A 119 -12.86 12.08 4.51
CA PHE A 119 -11.42 11.79 4.45
C PHE A 119 -11.15 10.32 4.12
N LEU A 120 -11.82 9.41 4.82
CA LEU A 120 -11.64 7.96 4.59
C LEU A 120 -12.12 7.53 3.21
N THR A 121 -13.18 8.15 2.68
CA THR A 121 -13.67 7.86 1.33
C THR A 121 -12.64 8.24 0.26
N LEU A 122 -12.02 9.41 0.38
CA LEU A 122 -10.96 9.83 -0.54
C LEU A 122 -9.73 8.92 -0.45
N LEU A 123 -9.35 8.57 0.77
CA LEU A 123 -8.23 7.66 1.00
C LEU A 123 -8.49 6.28 0.38
N ALA A 124 -9.72 5.76 0.54
CA ALA A 124 -10.13 4.48 -0.03
C ALA A 124 -10.10 4.50 -1.56
N GLU A 125 -10.55 5.57 -2.19
CA GLU A 125 -10.51 5.70 -3.66
C GLU A 125 -9.08 5.62 -4.18
N GLU A 126 -8.14 6.30 -3.54
CA GLU A 126 -6.73 6.26 -3.94
C GLU A 126 -6.12 4.87 -3.72
N GLN A 127 -6.42 4.24 -2.57
CA GLN A 127 -5.93 2.90 -2.28
C GLN A 127 -6.49 1.85 -3.25
N ASP A 128 -7.75 1.99 -3.65
CA ASP A 128 -8.37 1.07 -4.59
C ASP A 128 -7.75 1.16 -5.98
N GLN A 129 -7.39 2.37 -6.43
CA GLN A 129 -6.66 2.54 -7.69
C GLN A 129 -5.30 1.83 -7.66
N ASP A 130 -4.56 2.01 -6.56
CA ASP A 130 -3.27 1.35 -6.38
C ASP A 130 -3.42 -0.18 -6.27
N GLY A 131 -4.45 -0.64 -5.57
CA GLY A 131 -4.74 -2.06 -5.41
C GLY A 131 -5.12 -2.73 -6.73
N MET A 132 -5.93 -2.07 -7.55
CA MET A 132 -6.28 -2.57 -8.88
C MET A 132 -5.06 -2.72 -9.78
N LEU A 133 -4.11 -1.78 -9.67
CA LEU A 133 -2.85 -1.88 -10.40
C LEU A 133 -2.05 -3.10 -9.94
N LEU A 134 -1.95 -3.34 -8.63
CA LEU A 134 -1.25 -4.51 -8.09
C LEU A 134 -1.89 -5.82 -8.56
N GLU A 135 -3.22 -5.90 -8.56
CA GLU A 135 -3.95 -7.06 -9.04
C GLU A 135 -3.72 -7.30 -10.54
N THR A 136 -3.71 -6.24 -11.33
CA THR A 136 -3.43 -6.31 -12.77
C THR A 136 -2.01 -6.82 -13.02
N ILE A 137 -1.03 -6.33 -12.29
CA ILE A 137 0.36 -6.77 -12.38
C ILE A 137 0.47 -8.25 -12.04
N LEU A 138 -0.18 -8.69 -10.97
CA LEU A 138 -0.16 -10.10 -10.57
C LEU A 138 -0.72 -11.01 -11.69
N GLU A 139 -1.83 -10.60 -12.30
CA GLU A 139 -2.40 -11.34 -13.43
C GLU A 139 -1.45 -11.38 -14.63
N GLU A 140 -0.85 -10.26 -14.98
CA GLU A 140 0.14 -10.20 -16.06
C GLU A 140 1.34 -11.12 -15.81
N ILE A 141 1.81 -11.19 -14.57
CA ILE A 141 2.89 -12.09 -14.17
C ILE A 141 2.48 -13.55 -14.36
N ARG A 142 1.27 -13.91 -13.97
CA ARG A 142 0.73 -15.27 -14.15
C ARG A 142 0.61 -15.63 -15.64
N HIS A 143 0.11 -14.70 -16.45
CA HIS A 143 0.03 -14.90 -17.90
C HIS A 143 1.42 -15.05 -18.53
N ALA A 144 2.36 -14.21 -18.16
CA ALA A 144 3.74 -14.28 -18.66
C ALA A 144 4.40 -15.61 -18.32
N LYS A 145 4.20 -16.10 -17.10
CA LYS A 145 4.70 -17.39 -16.66
C LYS A 145 4.14 -18.53 -17.50
N ASN A 146 2.82 -18.53 -17.73
CA ASN A 146 2.14 -19.55 -18.54
C ASN A 146 2.56 -19.50 -20.01
N ALA A 147 2.90 -18.31 -20.52
CA ALA A 147 3.37 -18.13 -21.90
C ALA A 147 4.88 -18.40 -22.06
N GLY A 148 5.59 -18.76 -20.99
CA GLY A 148 7.04 -18.99 -21.02
C GLY A 148 7.88 -17.74 -21.14
N THR A 149 7.32 -16.55 -20.86
CA THR A 149 8.06 -15.29 -20.86
C THR A 149 9.07 -15.26 -19.71
N SER A 150 10.28 -14.76 -19.98
CA SER A 150 11.31 -14.69 -18.95
C SER A 150 10.97 -13.67 -17.86
N VAL A 151 11.47 -13.92 -16.65
CA VAL A 151 11.30 -13.02 -15.51
C VAL A 151 11.91 -11.65 -15.82
N GLN A 152 13.03 -11.60 -16.54
CA GLN A 152 13.71 -10.37 -16.94
C GLN A 152 12.85 -9.52 -17.88
N GLN A 153 12.12 -10.15 -18.81
CA GLN A 153 11.21 -9.44 -19.71
C GLN A 153 10.02 -8.86 -18.94
N THR A 154 9.48 -9.61 -17.99
CA THR A 154 8.40 -9.13 -17.11
C THR A 154 8.88 -7.95 -16.26
N ASP A 155 10.08 -8.04 -15.71
CA ASP A 155 10.69 -6.97 -14.92
C ASP A 155 10.89 -5.68 -15.75
N SER A 156 11.35 -5.81 -16.99
CA SER A 156 11.50 -4.67 -17.91
C SER A 156 10.17 -3.99 -18.22
N HIS A 157 9.11 -4.78 -18.38
CA HIS A 157 7.76 -4.25 -18.59
C HIS A 157 7.25 -3.45 -17.39
N LEU A 158 7.53 -3.91 -16.17
CA LEU A 158 7.20 -3.18 -14.95
C LEU A 158 7.95 -1.84 -14.87
N LEU A 159 9.20 -1.79 -15.32
CA LEU A 159 9.97 -0.56 -15.39
C LEU A 159 9.31 0.45 -16.35
N ASP A 160 8.81 -0.01 -17.49
CA ASP A 160 8.09 0.83 -18.46
C ASP A 160 6.81 1.41 -17.83
N LEU A 161 6.07 0.63 -17.06
CA LEU A 161 4.87 1.10 -16.34
C LEU A 161 5.23 2.21 -15.35
N VAL A 162 6.33 2.08 -14.62
CA VAL A 162 6.81 3.13 -13.70
C VAL A 162 7.15 4.41 -14.45
N SER A 163 7.79 4.30 -15.59
CA SER A 163 8.16 5.46 -16.42
C SER A 163 6.93 6.19 -16.94
N GLN A 164 5.87 5.49 -17.29
CA GLN A 164 4.60 6.09 -17.74
C GLN A 164 3.86 6.83 -16.62
N GLN A 165 4.01 6.41 -15.38
CA GLN A 165 3.36 7.04 -14.23
C GLN A 165 4.01 8.36 -13.82
N ARG A 166 5.20 8.68 -14.33
CA ARG A 166 5.93 9.91 -14.03
C ARG A 166 5.58 11.08 -14.93
N VAL A 167 4.67 10.87 -15.87
CA VAL A 167 4.23 11.92 -16.81
C VAL A 167 3.00 12.64 -16.28
#